data_b8cfc6a6dbdf8c2090ff428288c1e1e3
#
_entry.id   b8cfc6a6dbdf8c2090ff428288c1e1e3
#
_cell.length_a   1.000
_cell.length_b   1.000
_cell.length_c   1.000
_cell.angle_alpha   90.00
_cell.angle_beta   90.00
_cell.angle_gamma   90.00
#
_symmetry.space_group_name_H-M   'P 1'
#
loop_
_entity.id
_entity.type
_entity.pdbx_description
1 polymer ?
#
loop_
_entity_poly.entity_id
_entity_poly.type
_entity_poly.pdbx_seq_one_letter_code
_entity_poly.pdbx_strand_id
1 'polypeptide(L)'
;MAWKFGNNMKLNIGSGFKRFDGFLNIDDDHGVNPDYVVDLEHAKFPIDDNIVDEIKAHHILEHIGEGFIPLMKELYRICKHGAVLDIIVPHYTHTMFHDDPTHKRAITIGGMSLFSKKYCKDHVERWGSSNGIALKYDIDFEIITSKFTYDPFYEGMLDDFFKRKEKNKVSAEEDFMIQRLLREGNNVAATLDLKMIAVKE
;
A
#
# COMPACT_ATOMS: atom_id res chain seq x y z
N MET A 1 -3.72 17.59 -22.83
CA MET A 1 -5.17 17.75 -22.53
C MET A 1 -5.35 17.45 -21.05
N ALA A 2 -5.95 18.35 -20.28
CA ALA A 2 -6.31 18.04 -18.90
C ALA A 2 -7.51 17.09 -18.89
N TRP A 3 -7.48 16.09 -18.04
CA TRP A 3 -8.59 15.15 -17.88
C TRP A 3 -9.76 15.90 -17.21
N LYS A 4 -10.96 15.88 -17.82
CA LYS A 4 -12.15 16.55 -17.26
C LYS A 4 -12.99 15.53 -16.51
N PHE A 5 -13.15 15.73 -15.20
CA PHE A 5 -13.81 14.79 -14.32
C PHE A 5 -14.89 15.47 -13.45
N GLY A 6 -15.88 14.67 -13.02
CA GLY A 6 -16.89 15.08 -12.04
C GLY A 6 -16.36 15.10 -10.61
N ASN A 7 -17.22 15.42 -9.65
CA ASN A 7 -16.87 15.70 -8.25
C ASN A 7 -16.36 14.51 -7.40
N ASN A 8 -16.13 13.31 -7.97
CA ASN A 8 -15.70 12.12 -7.22
C ASN A 8 -14.76 11.29 -8.11
N MET A 9 -13.47 11.67 -8.12
CA MET A 9 -12.48 11.01 -8.95
C MET A 9 -11.83 9.85 -8.20
N LYS A 10 -11.85 8.65 -8.82
CA LYS A 10 -11.23 7.44 -8.29
C LYS A 10 -10.32 6.81 -9.32
N LEU A 11 -9.12 6.41 -8.93
CA LEU A 11 -8.11 5.84 -9.81
C LEU A 11 -7.78 4.40 -9.41
N ASN A 12 -7.63 3.54 -10.40
CA ASN A 12 -7.09 2.18 -10.27
C ASN A 12 -5.77 2.14 -11.05
N ILE A 13 -4.66 2.30 -10.35
CA ILE A 13 -3.32 2.39 -10.95
C ILE A 13 -2.67 0.99 -11.03
N GLY A 14 -1.98 0.69 -12.15
CA GLY A 14 -1.52 -0.65 -12.45
C GLY A 14 -2.70 -1.61 -12.54
N SER A 15 -3.72 -1.21 -13.33
CA SER A 15 -5.03 -1.86 -13.29
C SER A 15 -5.02 -3.30 -13.81
N GLY A 16 -4.07 -3.64 -14.70
CA GLY A 16 -4.14 -4.89 -15.43
C GLY A 16 -5.53 -5.09 -16.04
N PHE A 17 -6.04 -6.30 -15.96
CA PHE A 17 -7.42 -6.62 -16.37
C PHE A 17 -8.47 -6.39 -15.27
N LYS A 18 -8.06 -6.03 -14.06
CA LYS A 18 -8.98 -5.84 -12.93
C LYS A 18 -9.66 -4.47 -13.02
N ARG A 19 -10.99 -4.47 -13.04
CA ARG A 19 -11.81 -3.27 -13.11
C ARG A 19 -12.61 -3.09 -11.83
N PHE A 20 -12.79 -1.83 -11.43
CA PHE A 20 -13.67 -1.46 -10.31
C PHE A 20 -14.68 -0.43 -10.79
N ASP A 21 -15.93 -0.59 -10.40
CA ASP A 21 -17.01 0.34 -10.80
C ASP A 21 -16.71 1.76 -10.30
N GLY A 22 -16.77 2.72 -11.21
CA GLY A 22 -16.52 4.13 -10.92
C GLY A 22 -15.06 4.52 -10.78
N PHE A 23 -14.11 3.62 -11.07
CA PHE A 23 -12.67 3.93 -11.13
C PHE A 23 -12.19 4.09 -12.57
N LEU A 24 -11.29 5.05 -12.77
CA LEU A 24 -10.51 5.18 -13.99
C LEU A 24 -9.30 4.27 -13.91
N ASN A 25 -9.10 3.47 -14.92
CA ASN A 25 -8.06 2.46 -15.00
C ASN A 25 -6.82 3.04 -15.67
N ILE A 26 -5.70 2.94 -15.00
CA ILE A 26 -4.41 3.47 -15.45
C ILE A 26 -3.43 2.31 -15.49
N ASP A 27 -2.76 2.13 -16.63
CA ASP A 27 -1.75 1.10 -16.82
C ASP A 27 -0.80 1.54 -17.93
N ASP A 28 0.39 0.98 -18.01
CA ASP A 28 1.32 1.23 -19.12
C ASP A 28 1.14 0.25 -20.29
N ASP A 29 0.48 -0.89 -20.05
CA ASP A 29 0.18 -1.89 -21.06
C ASP A 29 -1.11 -1.56 -21.82
N HIS A 30 -0.98 -1.19 -23.09
CA HIS A 30 -2.12 -1.01 -23.99
C HIS A 30 -2.98 -2.29 -24.14
N GLY A 31 -2.38 -3.48 -23.95
CA GLY A 31 -3.07 -4.77 -24.10
C GLY A 31 -4.17 -4.99 -23.08
N VAL A 32 -4.09 -4.33 -21.91
CA VAL A 32 -5.14 -4.39 -20.87
C VAL A 32 -6.24 -3.36 -21.07
N ASN A 33 -6.17 -2.55 -22.14
CA ASN A 33 -7.17 -1.53 -22.50
C ASN A 33 -7.51 -0.58 -21.33
N PRO A 34 -6.52 0.13 -20.76
CA PRO A 34 -6.78 1.09 -19.68
C PRO A 34 -7.51 2.34 -20.20
N ASP A 35 -8.13 3.11 -19.30
CA ASP A 35 -8.69 4.42 -19.66
C ASP A 35 -7.59 5.42 -20.02
N TYR A 36 -6.42 5.28 -19.37
CA TYR A 36 -5.23 6.09 -19.64
C TYR A 36 -3.96 5.25 -19.55
N VAL A 37 -3.10 5.43 -20.54
CA VAL A 37 -1.77 4.78 -20.61
C VAL A 37 -0.76 5.69 -19.90
N VAL A 38 -0.17 5.21 -18.79
CA VAL A 38 0.80 5.96 -18.00
C VAL A 38 1.85 5.00 -17.44
N ASP A 39 3.11 5.28 -17.72
CA ASP A 39 4.23 4.64 -17.04
C ASP A 39 4.37 5.18 -15.61
N LEU A 40 4.08 4.33 -14.63
CA LEU A 40 4.10 4.69 -13.21
C LEU A 40 5.51 4.86 -12.65
N GLU A 41 6.55 4.35 -13.31
CA GLU A 41 7.96 4.60 -12.93
C GLU A 41 8.33 6.07 -13.10
N HIS A 42 7.70 6.76 -14.07
CA HIS A 42 7.93 8.16 -14.40
C HIS A 42 6.65 9.01 -14.30
N ALA A 43 5.70 8.57 -13.47
CA ALA A 43 4.36 9.12 -13.45
C ALA A 43 4.33 10.62 -13.16
N LYS A 44 3.68 11.32 -14.09
CA LYS A 44 3.17 12.67 -13.90
C LYS A 44 1.76 12.71 -14.49
N PHE A 45 0.78 12.67 -13.60
CA PHE A 45 -0.61 12.65 -14.04
C PHE A 45 -1.04 14.03 -14.54
N PRO A 46 -1.71 14.12 -15.71
CA PRO A 46 -2.32 15.38 -16.18
C PRO A 46 -3.62 15.66 -15.42
N ILE A 47 -3.54 15.58 -14.10
CA ILE A 47 -4.62 15.71 -13.12
C ILE A 47 -4.27 16.91 -12.23
N ASP A 48 -5.23 17.77 -11.95
CA ASP A 48 -5.06 18.92 -11.06
C ASP A 48 -4.81 18.46 -9.61
N ASP A 49 -4.26 19.37 -8.80
CA ASP A 49 -4.00 19.10 -7.39
C ASP A 49 -5.32 18.93 -6.63
N ASN A 50 -5.33 18.05 -5.64
CA ASN A 50 -6.41 17.92 -4.67
C ASN A 50 -7.79 17.60 -5.26
N ILE A 51 -7.87 16.72 -6.27
CA ILE A 51 -9.15 16.33 -6.87
C ILE A 51 -9.49 14.85 -6.80
N VAL A 52 -8.54 13.99 -6.42
CA VAL A 52 -8.74 12.54 -6.31
C VAL A 52 -9.24 12.17 -4.92
N ASP A 53 -10.30 11.36 -4.86
CA ASP A 53 -10.93 10.92 -3.61
C ASP A 53 -10.45 9.52 -3.16
N GLU A 54 -10.07 8.66 -4.12
CA GLU A 54 -9.64 7.29 -3.82
C GLU A 54 -8.67 6.77 -4.89
N ILE A 55 -7.62 6.09 -4.46
CA ILE A 55 -6.67 5.41 -5.36
C ILE A 55 -6.55 3.96 -4.91
N LYS A 56 -6.71 3.02 -5.83
CA LYS A 56 -6.34 1.62 -5.66
C LYS A 56 -5.00 1.36 -6.32
N ALA A 57 -4.09 0.75 -5.57
CA ALA A 57 -2.77 0.32 -6.00
C ALA A 57 -2.57 -1.15 -5.58
N HIS A 58 -3.14 -2.06 -6.36
CA HIS A 58 -3.16 -3.49 -6.07
C HIS A 58 -2.14 -4.22 -6.93
N HIS A 59 -1.11 -4.80 -6.33
CA HIS A 59 -0.04 -5.53 -7.01
C HIS A 59 0.66 -4.69 -8.09
N ILE A 60 1.07 -3.49 -7.72
CA ILE A 60 1.78 -2.56 -8.60
C ILE A 60 2.97 -1.86 -7.92
N LEU A 61 2.86 -1.49 -6.64
CA LEU A 61 3.90 -0.70 -5.98
C LEU A 61 5.22 -1.46 -5.80
N GLU A 62 5.17 -2.77 -5.72
CA GLU A 62 6.33 -3.66 -5.67
C GLU A 62 7.15 -3.65 -6.98
N HIS A 63 6.53 -3.29 -8.11
CA HIS A 63 7.19 -3.19 -9.41
C HIS A 63 7.89 -1.84 -9.64
N ILE A 64 7.57 -0.82 -8.82
CA ILE A 64 8.15 0.52 -8.99
C ILE A 64 9.54 0.59 -8.37
N GLY A 65 10.53 0.96 -9.16
CA GLY A 65 11.92 1.06 -8.74
C GLY A 65 12.28 2.45 -8.19
N GLU A 66 13.11 3.18 -8.93
CA GLU A 66 13.60 4.50 -8.54
C GLU A 66 12.48 5.55 -8.53
N GLY A 67 11.44 5.34 -9.35
CA GLY A 67 10.25 6.19 -9.43
C GLY A 67 9.32 6.14 -8.22
N PHE A 68 9.58 5.29 -7.21
CA PHE A 68 8.65 5.07 -6.10
C PHE A 68 8.37 6.33 -5.26
N ILE A 69 9.41 7.04 -4.81
CA ILE A 69 9.21 8.28 -4.04
C ILE A 69 8.59 9.39 -4.92
N PRO A 70 9.05 9.63 -6.15
CA PRO A 70 8.36 10.50 -7.11
C PRO A 70 6.88 10.16 -7.31
N LEU A 71 6.54 8.87 -7.48
CA LEU A 71 5.16 8.41 -7.61
C LEU A 71 4.35 8.73 -6.34
N MET A 72 4.85 8.39 -5.16
CA MET A 72 4.15 8.69 -3.90
C MET A 72 3.91 10.19 -3.72
N LYS A 73 4.85 11.04 -4.14
CA LYS A 73 4.69 12.49 -4.14
C LYS A 73 3.60 12.94 -5.11
N GLU A 74 3.57 12.36 -6.28
CA GLU A 74 2.56 12.68 -7.30
C GLU A 74 1.16 12.21 -6.87
N LEU A 75 1.04 10.99 -6.29
CA LEU A 75 -0.21 10.52 -5.71
C LEU A 75 -0.68 11.46 -4.59
N TYR A 76 0.23 11.91 -3.73
CA TYR A 76 -0.11 12.89 -2.69
C TYR A 76 -0.60 14.20 -3.30
N ARG A 77 0.08 14.73 -4.32
CA ARG A 77 -0.33 15.99 -5.00
C ARG A 77 -1.77 15.95 -5.48
N ILE A 78 -2.16 14.86 -6.16
CA ILE A 78 -3.50 14.74 -6.76
C ILE A 78 -4.60 14.39 -5.75
N CYS A 79 -4.26 13.77 -4.62
CA CYS A 79 -5.21 13.41 -3.56
C CYS A 79 -5.81 14.64 -2.88
N LYS A 80 -7.11 14.61 -2.60
CA LYS A 80 -7.75 15.52 -1.64
C LYS A 80 -7.30 15.23 -0.21
N HIS A 81 -7.55 16.16 0.72
CA HIS A 81 -7.51 15.85 2.15
C HIS A 81 -8.50 14.71 2.46
N GLY A 82 -8.05 13.69 3.19
CA GLY A 82 -8.87 12.51 3.52
C GLY A 82 -9.02 11.50 2.39
N ALA A 83 -8.42 11.72 1.21
CA ALA A 83 -8.43 10.74 0.13
C ALA A 83 -7.78 9.44 0.57
N VAL A 84 -8.37 8.30 0.16
CA VAL A 84 -7.92 6.97 0.54
C VAL A 84 -6.97 6.41 -0.51
N LEU A 85 -5.81 5.95 -0.08
CA LEU A 85 -4.89 5.11 -0.87
C LEU A 85 -5.01 3.67 -0.35
N ASP A 86 -5.63 2.80 -1.15
CA ASP A 86 -5.88 1.38 -0.87
C ASP A 86 -4.83 0.52 -1.60
N ILE A 87 -3.95 -0.10 -0.82
CA ILE A 87 -2.76 -0.82 -1.30
C ILE A 87 -2.89 -2.30 -0.98
N ILE A 88 -2.63 -3.16 -1.94
CA ILE A 88 -2.43 -4.60 -1.74
C ILE A 88 -1.14 -4.99 -2.44
N VAL A 89 -0.23 -5.63 -1.71
CA VAL A 89 1.06 -6.09 -2.23
C VAL A 89 1.39 -7.50 -1.71
N PRO A 90 2.21 -8.29 -2.41
CA PRO A 90 2.71 -9.56 -1.88
C PRO A 90 3.51 -9.30 -0.60
N HIS A 91 3.34 -10.17 0.39
CA HIS A 91 4.18 -10.10 1.57
C HIS A 91 5.63 -10.48 1.23
N TYR A 92 6.60 -9.70 1.70
CA TYR A 92 8.02 -9.85 1.31
C TYR A 92 8.68 -11.19 1.71
N THR A 93 8.09 -11.94 2.65
CA THR A 93 8.56 -13.29 3.01
C THR A 93 7.84 -14.40 2.25
N HIS A 94 6.84 -14.08 1.44
CA HIS A 94 6.09 -15.06 0.67
C HIS A 94 6.76 -15.33 -0.69
N THR A 95 6.67 -16.57 -1.19
CA THR A 95 7.21 -16.95 -2.50
C THR A 95 6.64 -16.10 -3.62
N MET A 96 5.37 -15.69 -3.55
CA MET A 96 4.75 -14.79 -4.54
C MET A 96 5.55 -13.49 -4.77
N PHE A 97 6.26 -13.00 -3.73
CA PHE A 97 7.11 -11.83 -3.91
C PHE A 97 8.39 -12.18 -4.69
N HIS A 98 8.95 -13.36 -4.47
CA HIS A 98 10.22 -13.78 -5.05
C HIS A 98 10.07 -14.45 -6.43
N ASP A 99 8.89 -15.01 -6.72
CA ASP A 99 8.63 -15.74 -7.97
C ASP A 99 8.50 -14.82 -9.19
N ASP A 100 8.18 -13.54 -8.96
CA ASP A 100 8.13 -12.54 -10.03
C ASP A 100 9.45 -11.74 -10.09
N PRO A 101 10.26 -11.91 -11.16
CA PRO A 101 11.53 -11.21 -11.31
C PRO A 101 11.38 -9.71 -11.56
N THR A 102 10.18 -9.21 -11.79
CA THR A 102 9.90 -7.78 -12.00
C THR A 102 9.63 -7.04 -10.68
N HIS A 103 9.53 -7.73 -9.56
CA HIS A 103 9.44 -7.12 -8.24
C HIS A 103 10.77 -6.45 -7.85
N LYS A 104 10.74 -5.14 -7.69
CA LYS A 104 11.92 -4.31 -7.40
C LYS A 104 12.04 -3.94 -5.94
N ARG A 105 10.91 -3.96 -5.19
CA ARG A 105 10.92 -3.47 -3.81
C ARG A 105 9.92 -4.18 -2.92
N ALA A 106 10.38 -4.54 -1.73
CA ALA A 106 9.50 -5.00 -0.66
C ALA A 106 8.74 -3.80 -0.05
N ILE A 107 7.43 -3.88 -0.04
CA ILE A 107 6.56 -2.91 0.65
C ILE A 107 6.27 -3.43 2.05
N THR A 108 6.54 -2.63 3.05
CA THR A 108 6.35 -2.98 4.46
C THR A 108 5.59 -1.89 5.20
N ILE A 109 4.92 -2.24 6.31
CA ILE A 109 4.23 -1.25 7.16
C ILE A 109 5.21 -0.16 7.60
N GLY A 110 6.41 -0.55 8.09
CA GLY A 110 7.42 0.42 8.54
C GLY A 110 7.90 1.34 7.42
N GLY A 111 8.12 0.80 6.21
CA GLY A 111 8.50 1.60 5.03
C GLY A 111 7.42 2.60 4.64
N MET A 112 6.15 2.16 4.64
CA MET A 112 5.03 3.04 4.32
C MET A 112 4.74 4.07 5.42
N SER A 113 5.04 3.77 6.68
CA SER A 113 4.93 4.74 7.79
C SER A 113 5.84 5.96 7.61
N LEU A 114 6.96 5.82 6.87
CA LEU A 114 7.86 6.94 6.57
C LEU A 114 7.23 8.03 5.68
N PHE A 115 6.06 7.78 5.09
CA PHE A 115 5.28 8.79 4.37
C PHE A 115 4.34 9.59 5.27
N SER A 116 4.29 9.35 6.60
CA SER A 116 3.58 10.16 7.59
C SER A 116 4.51 11.18 8.24
N LYS A 117 4.14 12.47 8.18
CA LYS A 117 4.88 13.54 8.87
C LYS A 117 4.89 13.32 10.39
N LYS A 118 3.77 12.88 10.96
CA LYS A 118 3.67 12.56 12.38
C LYS A 118 4.65 11.46 12.77
N TYR A 119 4.61 10.33 12.05
CA TYR A 119 5.53 9.21 12.30
C TYR A 119 7.00 9.63 12.16
N CYS A 120 7.34 10.40 11.12
CA CYS A 120 8.71 10.87 10.92
C CYS A 120 9.19 11.78 12.05
N LYS A 121 8.35 12.71 12.55
CA LYS A 121 8.69 13.57 13.69
C LYS A 121 8.97 12.73 14.93
N ASP A 122 8.07 11.82 15.30
CA ASP A 122 8.20 10.93 16.45
C ASP A 122 9.45 10.02 16.33
N HIS A 123 9.73 9.53 15.13
CA HIS A 123 10.87 8.66 14.85
C HIS A 123 12.21 9.39 14.93
N VAL A 124 12.29 10.60 14.36
CA VAL A 124 13.49 11.47 14.45
C VAL A 124 13.76 11.83 15.90
N GLU A 125 12.76 12.24 16.65
CA GLU A 125 12.88 12.61 18.07
C GLU A 125 13.35 11.43 18.93
N ARG A 126 12.78 10.24 18.72
CA ARG A 126 13.09 9.04 19.53
C ARG A 126 14.40 8.39 19.20
N TRP A 127 14.81 8.36 17.93
CA TRP A 127 15.91 7.56 17.43
C TRP A 127 17.05 8.36 16.80
N GLY A 128 16.92 9.67 16.66
CA GLY A 128 17.89 10.53 15.97
C GLY A 128 18.06 10.18 14.49
N SER A 129 17.07 9.51 13.90
CA SER A 129 17.13 9.03 12.52
C SER A 129 16.96 10.18 11.52
N SER A 130 17.78 10.22 10.47
CA SER A 130 17.64 11.16 9.36
C SER A 130 16.59 10.74 8.32
N ASN A 131 15.87 9.62 8.52
CA ASN A 131 14.90 9.08 7.57
C ASN A 131 13.53 9.78 7.63
N GLY A 132 13.52 11.08 7.53
CA GLY A 132 12.29 11.88 7.49
C GLY A 132 11.76 12.03 6.06
N ILE A 133 11.38 10.93 5.37
CA ILE A 133 10.90 10.98 3.96
C ILE A 133 9.73 11.94 3.82
N ALA A 134 8.72 11.83 4.68
CA ALA A 134 7.54 12.69 4.66
C ALA A 134 7.91 14.18 4.83
N LEU A 135 8.85 14.48 5.74
CA LEU A 135 9.29 15.85 5.98
C LEU A 135 10.15 16.40 4.83
N LYS A 136 11.00 15.54 4.24
CA LYS A 136 11.90 15.93 3.14
C LYS A 136 11.15 16.22 1.84
N TYR A 137 10.12 15.44 1.53
CA TYR A 137 9.42 15.51 0.26
C TYR A 137 8.05 16.18 0.36
N ASP A 138 7.67 16.65 1.56
CA ASP A 138 6.39 17.30 1.85
C ASP A 138 5.18 16.42 1.46
N ILE A 139 5.20 15.19 1.94
CA ILE A 139 4.16 14.19 1.75
C ILE A 139 3.58 13.86 3.13
N ASP A 140 2.27 13.67 3.25
CA ASP A 140 1.67 13.24 4.50
C ASP A 140 0.55 12.23 4.25
N PHE A 141 0.90 10.95 4.35
CA PHE A 141 -0.03 9.83 4.31
C PHE A 141 -0.02 9.08 5.64
N GLU A 142 -1.15 9.04 6.33
CA GLU A 142 -1.29 8.27 7.56
C GLU A 142 -1.89 6.89 7.30
N ILE A 143 -1.29 5.83 7.85
CA ILE A 143 -1.86 4.48 7.80
C ILE A 143 -3.05 4.43 8.76
N ILE A 144 -4.23 4.11 8.23
CA ILE A 144 -5.46 3.94 9.02
C ILE A 144 -5.81 2.48 9.27
N THR A 145 -5.42 1.58 8.38
CA THR A 145 -5.55 0.13 8.58
C THR A 145 -4.37 -0.60 7.97
N SER A 146 -3.99 -1.70 8.61
CA SER A 146 -3.06 -2.68 8.06
C SER A 146 -3.52 -4.08 8.44
N LYS A 147 -3.50 -5.01 7.52
CA LYS A 147 -3.82 -6.42 7.78
C LYS A 147 -3.08 -7.31 6.79
N PHE A 148 -2.93 -8.56 7.19
CA PHE A 148 -2.37 -9.59 6.33
C PHE A 148 -3.48 -10.53 5.87
N THR A 149 -3.41 -10.95 4.61
CA THR A 149 -4.09 -12.15 4.13
C THR A 149 -3.09 -13.29 4.25
N TYR A 150 -3.52 -14.41 4.79
CA TYR A 150 -2.63 -15.54 5.05
C TYR A 150 -2.64 -16.50 3.86
N ASP A 151 -1.54 -17.24 3.71
CA ASP A 151 -1.48 -18.34 2.77
C ASP A 151 -2.58 -19.38 3.09
N PRO A 152 -3.29 -19.94 2.11
CA PRO A 152 -4.38 -20.89 2.34
C PRO A 152 -3.98 -22.10 3.21
N PHE A 153 -2.71 -22.49 3.22
CA PHE A 153 -2.21 -23.55 4.09
C PHE A 153 -2.33 -23.21 5.57
N TYR A 154 -2.15 -21.93 5.92
CA TYR A 154 -2.21 -21.44 7.31
C TYR A 154 -3.55 -20.82 7.69
N GLU A 155 -4.38 -20.45 6.71
CA GLU A 155 -5.58 -19.64 6.91
C GLU A 155 -6.53 -20.28 7.95
N GLY A 156 -6.87 -21.55 7.77
CA GLY A 156 -7.81 -22.23 8.69
C GLY A 156 -7.30 -22.33 10.13
N MET A 157 -5.99 -22.56 10.30
CA MET A 157 -5.36 -22.63 11.62
C MET A 157 -5.33 -21.27 12.31
N LEU A 158 -4.98 -20.22 11.57
CA LEU A 158 -4.90 -18.85 12.07
C LEU A 158 -6.29 -18.29 12.39
N ASP A 159 -7.28 -18.55 11.55
CA ASP A 159 -8.67 -18.17 11.79
C ASP A 159 -9.23 -18.77 13.08
N ASP A 160 -9.01 -20.07 13.31
CA ASP A 160 -9.41 -20.73 14.55
C ASP A 160 -8.70 -20.12 15.77
N PHE A 161 -7.38 -19.91 15.66
CA PHE A 161 -6.60 -19.27 16.71
C PHE A 161 -7.14 -17.88 17.06
N PHE A 162 -7.35 -16.99 16.07
CA PHE A 162 -7.82 -15.63 16.33
C PHE A 162 -9.24 -15.63 16.91
N LYS A 163 -10.14 -16.47 16.43
CA LYS A 163 -11.49 -16.65 17.02
C LYS A 163 -11.44 -17.10 18.48
N ARG A 164 -10.48 -17.96 18.84
CA ARG A 164 -10.29 -18.40 20.23
C ARG A 164 -9.63 -17.30 21.09
N LYS A 165 -8.70 -16.54 20.51
CA LYS A 165 -8.02 -15.43 21.19
C LYS A 165 -9.01 -14.32 21.57
N GLU A 166 -9.94 -13.93 20.70
CA GLU A 166 -11.01 -12.98 21.00
C GLU A 166 -11.88 -13.42 22.19
N LYS A 167 -12.00 -14.73 22.42
CA LYS A 167 -12.76 -15.31 23.54
C LYS A 167 -11.91 -15.60 24.78
N ASN A 168 -10.65 -15.13 24.85
CA ASN A 168 -9.68 -15.43 25.90
C ASN A 168 -9.46 -16.94 26.12
N LYS A 169 -9.50 -17.75 25.05
CA LYS A 169 -9.35 -19.21 25.07
C LYS A 169 -8.01 -19.69 24.51
N VAL A 170 -6.99 -18.86 24.55
CA VAL A 170 -5.65 -19.13 24.06
C VAL A 170 -4.67 -19.03 25.21
N SER A 171 -3.77 -20.01 25.36
CA SER A 171 -2.71 -19.94 26.37
C SER A 171 -1.64 -18.91 25.97
N ALA A 172 -0.89 -18.42 26.96
CA ALA A 172 0.22 -17.50 26.70
C ALA A 172 1.31 -18.15 25.81
N GLU A 173 1.53 -19.47 25.99
CA GLU A 173 2.49 -20.23 25.18
C GLU A 173 2.02 -20.35 23.71
N GLU A 174 0.75 -20.69 23.50
CA GLU A 174 0.16 -20.78 22.16
C GLU A 174 0.19 -19.41 21.47
N ASP A 175 -0.18 -18.34 22.19
CA ASP A 175 -0.11 -16.96 21.64
C ASP A 175 1.33 -16.60 21.26
N PHE A 176 2.31 -16.90 22.12
CA PHE A 176 3.72 -16.66 21.82
C PHE A 176 4.18 -17.41 20.57
N MET A 177 3.82 -18.69 20.43
CA MET A 177 4.20 -19.51 19.27
C MET A 177 3.59 -19.01 17.98
N ILE A 178 2.32 -18.60 17.97
CA ILE A 178 1.66 -18.05 16.79
C ILE A 178 2.24 -16.67 16.44
N GLN A 179 2.47 -15.79 17.42
CA GLN A 179 3.11 -14.49 17.15
C GLN A 179 4.52 -14.67 16.58
N ARG A 180 5.25 -15.68 17.03
CA ARG A 180 6.56 -16.04 16.48
C ARG A 180 6.43 -16.54 15.03
N LEU A 181 5.48 -17.44 14.75
CA LEU A 181 5.22 -17.95 13.41
C LEU A 181 4.89 -16.80 12.43
N LEU A 182 4.02 -15.87 12.83
CA LEU A 182 3.63 -14.72 12.01
C LEU A 182 4.81 -13.77 11.73
N ARG A 183 5.74 -13.64 12.66
CA ARG A 183 6.90 -12.75 12.52
C ARG A 183 8.08 -13.39 11.79
N GLU A 184 8.35 -14.68 12.04
CA GLU A 184 9.57 -15.37 11.61
C GLU A 184 9.31 -16.42 10.52
N GLY A 185 8.04 -16.82 10.33
CA GLY A 185 7.66 -17.84 9.34
C GLY A 185 7.65 -17.28 7.92
N ASN A 186 8.30 -18.00 7.00
CA ASN A 186 8.17 -17.72 5.57
C ASN A 186 6.84 -18.27 5.05
N ASN A 187 6.27 -17.63 4.04
CA ASN A 187 5.01 -18.03 3.38
C ASN A 187 3.78 -18.09 4.29
N VAL A 188 3.79 -17.46 5.46
CA VAL A 188 2.63 -17.42 6.35
C VAL A 188 1.66 -16.32 5.93
N ALA A 189 2.16 -15.11 5.74
CA ALA A 189 1.38 -14.01 5.18
C ALA A 189 1.57 -13.96 3.66
N ALA A 190 0.48 -14.04 2.90
CA ALA A 190 0.50 -13.99 1.44
C ALA A 190 0.51 -12.55 0.92
N THR A 191 -0.35 -11.68 1.47
CA THR A 191 -0.39 -10.26 1.11
C THR A 191 -0.38 -9.35 2.33
N LEU A 192 0.05 -8.11 2.10
CA LEU A 192 -0.12 -6.98 3.00
C LEU A 192 -1.13 -6.02 2.38
N ASP A 193 -2.23 -5.80 3.09
CA ASP A 193 -3.28 -4.86 2.72
C ASP A 193 -3.16 -3.62 3.61
N LEU A 194 -2.96 -2.46 3.00
CA LEU A 194 -2.82 -1.17 3.68
C LEU A 194 -3.88 -0.19 3.19
N LYS A 195 -4.46 0.58 4.10
CA LYS A 195 -5.16 1.81 3.74
C LYS A 195 -4.50 2.99 4.40
N MET A 196 -4.21 3.99 3.60
CA MET A 196 -3.63 5.26 4.01
C MET A 196 -4.57 6.39 3.64
N ILE A 197 -4.54 7.48 4.39
CA ILE A 197 -5.24 8.72 4.06
C ILE A 197 -4.25 9.84 3.82
N ALA A 198 -4.54 10.68 2.82
CA ALA A 198 -3.79 11.91 2.57
C ALA A 198 -4.19 12.97 3.60
N VAL A 199 -3.21 13.51 4.33
CA VAL A 199 -3.40 14.60 5.31
C VAL A 199 -2.89 15.89 4.67
N LYS A 200 -3.79 16.85 4.41
CA LYS A 200 -3.46 18.16 3.83
C LYS A 200 -3.71 19.24 4.88
N GLU A 201 -2.84 20.23 4.92
CA GLU A 201 -3.01 21.46 5.72
C GLU A 201 -3.98 22.44 5.05
#